data_0f8e64df89ed2c721418e993907d24c3
#
_entry.id   0f8e64df89ed2c721418e993907d24c3
#
_cell.length_a   1.000
_cell.length_b   1.000
_cell.length_c   1.000
_cell.angle_alpha   90.00
_cell.angle_beta   90.00
_cell.angle_gamma   90.00
#
_symmetry.space_group_name_H-M   'P 1'
#
loop_
_entity.id
_entity.type
_entity.pdbx_description
1 polymer ?
#
loop_
_entity_poly.entity_id
_entity_poly.type
_entity_poly.pdbx_seq_one_letter_code
_entity_poly.pdbx_strand_id
1 'polypeptide(L)'
;MVVAVADLGSLSTTAQGQLEWMRRSNFTEEKIRDYTRKAKIGRILFMPGPFGMFAAIKRALFRLLNLGMVIGMPPLSRQDLFKWATKSTSLACQNLMIAAEALGMNTCPMEGFDGRRLSQFLGLSGRHHEIVMVIAIGKKSRTHNEPPQWRRPLDATVTVL
;
A
#
# COMPACT_ATOMS: atom_id res chain seq x y z
N MET A 1 16.75 6.20 10.22
CA MET A 1 15.61 6.79 9.52
C MET A 1 15.19 5.86 8.41
N VAL A 2 13.91 5.62 8.24
CA VAL A 2 13.30 4.77 7.19
C VAL A 2 12.39 5.65 6.35
N VAL A 3 12.47 5.51 5.03
CA VAL A 3 11.54 6.14 4.09
C VAL A 3 10.69 5.03 3.48
N ALA A 4 9.40 5.05 3.73
CA ALA A 4 8.46 4.08 3.21
C ALA A 4 7.90 4.57 1.87
N VAL A 5 8.05 3.75 0.84
CA VAL A 5 7.68 4.08 -0.54
C VAL A 5 6.71 3.04 -1.07
N ALA A 6 5.59 3.48 -1.60
CA ALA A 6 4.70 2.66 -2.41
C ALA A 6 5.21 2.63 -3.85
N ASP A 7 5.56 1.44 -4.36
CA ASP A 7 6.09 1.23 -5.69
C ASP A 7 5.10 0.47 -6.57
N LEU A 8 4.50 1.15 -7.54
CA LEU A 8 3.61 0.54 -8.54
C LEU A 8 4.37 -0.17 -9.66
N GLY A 9 5.66 0.11 -9.84
CA GLY A 9 6.50 -0.54 -10.84
C GLY A 9 6.77 -2.01 -10.53
N SER A 10 6.77 -2.36 -9.23
CA SER A 10 7.07 -3.72 -8.76
C SER A 10 5.89 -4.70 -8.82
N LEU A 11 4.68 -4.27 -9.20
CA LEU A 11 3.49 -5.14 -9.19
C LEU A 11 3.67 -6.42 -10.04
N SER A 12 4.31 -6.32 -11.20
CA SER A 12 4.55 -7.48 -12.08
C SER A 12 5.63 -8.40 -11.53
N THR A 13 6.71 -7.86 -11.00
CA THR A 13 7.80 -8.63 -10.40
C THR A 13 7.37 -9.31 -9.10
N THR A 14 6.54 -8.64 -8.30
CA THR A 14 5.94 -9.22 -7.09
C THR A 14 5.06 -10.41 -7.43
N ALA A 15 4.21 -10.32 -8.47
CA ALA A 15 3.37 -11.42 -8.90
C ALA A 15 4.20 -12.63 -9.40
N GLN A 16 5.30 -12.37 -10.10
CA GLN A 16 6.23 -13.41 -10.54
C GLN A 16 6.94 -14.08 -9.37
N GLY A 17 7.49 -13.28 -8.45
CA GLY A 17 8.14 -13.79 -7.24
C GLY A 17 7.20 -14.65 -6.38
N GLN A 18 5.93 -14.25 -6.26
CA GLN A 18 4.93 -15.03 -5.54
C GLN A 18 4.62 -16.35 -6.24
N LEU A 19 4.55 -16.38 -7.58
CA LEU A 19 4.39 -17.62 -8.33
C LEU A 19 5.58 -18.56 -8.15
N GLU A 20 6.80 -18.05 -8.18
CA GLU A 20 8.00 -18.85 -7.93
C GLU A 20 8.02 -19.41 -6.51
N TRP A 21 7.67 -18.59 -5.53
CA TRP A 21 7.54 -19.04 -4.14
C TRP A 21 6.48 -20.13 -3.98
N MET A 22 5.30 -19.99 -4.59
CA MET A 22 4.24 -20.99 -4.56
C MET A 22 4.72 -22.33 -5.15
N ARG A 23 5.48 -22.31 -6.27
CA ARG A 23 6.05 -23.53 -6.87
C ARG A 23 7.06 -24.21 -5.95
N ARG A 24 7.91 -23.43 -5.26
CA ARG A 24 8.91 -23.95 -4.30
C ARG A 24 8.29 -24.45 -3.00
N SER A 25 7.12 -23.95 -2.63
CA SER A 25 6.44 -24.25 -1.37
C SER A 25 5.37 -25.35 -1.48
N ASN A 26 5.46 -26.20 -2.51
CA ASN A 26 4.57 -27.35 -2.72
C ASN A 26 3.07 -27.01 -2.75
N PHE A 27 2.70 -25.84 -3.28
CA PHE A 27 1.30 -25.55 -3.54
C PHE A 27 0.76 -26.45 -4.65
N THR A 28 -0.52 -26.79 -4.55
CA THR A 28 -1.18 -27.62 -5.58
C THR A 28 -1.21 -26.87 -6.93
N GLU A 29 -1.08 -27.62 -8.03
CA GLU A 29 -1.14 -27.07 -9.39
C GLU A 29 -2.42 -26.25 -9.64
N GLU A 30 -3.53 -26.65 -9.02
CA GLU A 30 -4.79 -25.91 -9.09
C GLU A 30 -4.66 -24.50 -8.50
N LYS A 31 -4.08 -24.36 -7.32
CA LYS A 31 -3.85 -23.05 -6.66
C LYS A 31 -2.90 -22.18 -7.48
N ILE A 32 -1.83 -22.76 -8.03
CA ILE A 32 -0.88 -22.05 -8.89
C ILE A 32 -1.58 -21.53 -10.15
N ARG A 33 -2.39 -22.35 -10.78
CA ARG A 33 -3.17 -22.00 -11.97
C ARG A 33 -4.21 -20.91 -11.68
N ASP A 34 -4.92 -21.01 -10.56
CA ASP A 34 -5.89 -20.01 -10.14
C ASP A 34 -5.21 -18.66 -9.85
N TYR A 35 -4.09 -18.67 -9.14
CA TYR A 35 -3.30 -17.46 -8.90
C TYR A 35 -2.78 -16.86 -10.22
N THR A 36 -2.27 -17.67 -11.14
CA THR A 36 -1.78 -17.22 -12.45
C THR A 36 -2.89 -16.54 -13.25
N ARG A 37 -4.09 -17.12 -13.23
CA ARG A 37 -5.28 -16.54 -13.89
C ARG A 37 -5.65 -15.20 -13.25
N LYS A 38 -5.70 -15.12 -11.91
CA LYS A 38 -6.00 -13.89 -11.16
C LYS A 38 -4.95 -12.81 -11.41
N ALA A 39 -3.66 -13.16 -11.43
CA ALA A 39 -2.58 -12.23 -11.72
C ALA A 39 -2.66 -11.67 -13.15
N LYS A 40 -3.00 -12.49 -14.16
CA LYS A 40 -3.23 -12.03 -15.54
C LYS A 40 -4.42 -11.05 -15.61
N ILE A 41 -5.54 -11.40 -15.00
CA ILE A 41 -6.73 -10.54 -14.95
C ILE A 41 -6.41 -9.23 -14.22
N GLY A 42 -5.74 -9.31 -13.07
CA GLY A 42 -5.29 -8.15 -12.32
C GLY A 42 -4.41 -7.22 -13.15
N ARG A 43 -3.45 -7.77 -13.90
CA ARG A 43 -2.59 -6.98 -14.79
C ARG A 43 -3.40 -6.18 -15.83
N ILE A 44 -4.43 -6.78 -16.42
CA ILE A 44 -5.30 -6.10 -17.39
C ILE A 44 -6.17 -5.04 -16.69
N LEU A 45 -6.73 -5.39 -15.53
CA LEU A 45 -7.55 -4.46 -14.74
C LEU A 45 -6.76 -3.24 -14.25
N PHE A 46 -5.49 -3.44 -13.87
CA PHE A 46 -4.61 -2.39 -13.36
C PHE A 46 -3.93 -1.57 -14.47
N MET A 47 -4.09 -1.92 -15.74
CA MET A 47 -3.61 -1.10 -16.84
C MET A 47 -4.43 0.21 -16.93
N PRO A 48 -3.81 1.39 -16.68
CA PRO A 48 -4.55 2.66 -16.66
C PRO A 48 -4.97 3.12 -18.06
N GLY A 49 -4.39 2.58 -19.12
CA GLY A 49 -4.59 3.00 -20.50
C GLY A 49 -4.13 4.43 -20.81
N PRO A 50 -4.02 4.80 -22.08
CA PRO A 50 -3.69 6.16 -22.47
C PRO A 50 -4.82 7.12 -22.04
N PHE A 51 -4.44 8.28 -21.49
CA PHE A 51 -5.33 9.37 -21.06
C PHE A 51 -6.47 9.01 -20.08
N GLY A 52 -6.40 7.86 -19.38
CA GLY A 52 -7.45 7.45 -18.43
C GLY A 52 -8.75 6.94 -19.08
N MET A 53 -8.81 6.84 -20.40
CA MET A 53 -10.00 6.41 -21.14
C MET A 53 -10.45 4.99 -20.73
N PHE A 54 -9.50 4.08 -20.55
CA PHE A 54 -9.83 2.72 -20.07
C PHE A 54 -10.38 2.71 -18.63
N ALA A 55 -10.00 3.66 -17.80
CA ALA A 55 -10.56 3.80 -16.46
C ALA A 55 -12.04 4.21 -16.50
N ALA A 56 -12.41 5.12 -17.39
CA ALA A 56 -13.80 5.55 -17.59
C ALA A 56 -14.68 4.40 -18.12
N ILE A 57 -14.20 3.69 -19.15
CA ILE A 57 -14.89 2.53 -19.73
C ILE A 57 -15.07 1.43 -18.68
N LYS A 58 -14.01 1.09 -17.92
CA LYS A 58 -14.08 0.11 -16.84
C LYS A 58 -15.10 0.53 -15.77
N ARG A 59 -15.10 1.81 -15.34
CA ARG A 59 -16.07 2.31 -14.36
C ARG A 59 -17.51 2.17 -14.87
N ALA A 60 -17.78 2.52 -16.12
CA ALA A 60 -19.09 2.35 -16.72
C ALA A 60 -19.51 0.88 -16.75
N LEU A 61 -18.61 -0.01 -17.18
CA LEU A 61 -18.85 -1.45 -17.23
C LEU A 61 -19.11 -2.03 -15.83
N PHE A 62 -18.27 -1.69 -14.84
CA PHE A 62 -18.49 -2.16 -13.46
C PHE A 62 -19.76 -1.61 -12.84
N ARG A 63 -20.16 -0.36 -13.14
CA ARG A 63 -21.46 0.16 -12.71
C ARG A 63 -22.63 -0.61 -13.33
N LEU A 64 -22.54 -0.94 -14.61
CA LEU A 64 -23.56 -1.72 -15.30
C LEU A 64 -23.67 -3.14 -14.72
N LEU A 65 -22.57 -3.80 -14.48
CA LEU A 65 -22.53 -5.13 -13.85
C LEU A 65 -23.06 -5.11 -12.41
N ASN A 66 -22.84 -4.03 -11.66
CA ASN A 66 -23.33 -3.88 -10.29
C ASN A 66 -24.85 -3.61 -10.21
N LEU A 67 -25.54 -3.37 -11.33
CA LEU A 67 -27.00 -3.31 -11.33
C LEU A 67 -27.67 -4.67 -11.05
N GLY A 68 -26.97 -5.77 -11.34
CA GLY A 68 -27.49 -7.12 -11.11
C GLY A 68 -26.72 -7.96 -10.09
N MET A 69 -25.50 -7.55 -9.72
CA MET A 69 -24.63 -8.31 -8.82
C MET A 69 -23.77 -7.36 -7.99
N VAL A 70 -23.59 -7.62 -6.70
CA VAL A 70 -22.66 -6.86 -5.85
C VAL A 70 -21.23 -7.33 -6.16
N ILE A 71 -20.55 -6.62 -7.05
CA ILE A 71 -19.14 -6.88 -7.42
C ILE A 71 -18.26 -5.82 -6.77
N GLY A 72 -17.24 -6.25 -6.02
CA GLY A 72 -16.25 -5.35 -5.46
C GLY A 72 -15.54 -4.56 -6.57
N MET A 73 -15.46 -3.23 -6.43
CA MET A 73 -14.83 -2.38 -7.42
C MET A 73 -13.31 -2.40 -7.22
N PRO A 74 -12.52 -2.95 -8.18
CA PRO A 74 -11.06 -2.91 -8.11
C PRO A 74 -10.54 -1.48 -8.38
N PRO A 75 -9.29 -1.18 -8.03
CA PRO A 75 -8.67 0.08 -8.42
C PRO A 75 -8.61 0.17 -9.95
N LEU A 76 -9.29 1.15 -10.52
CA LEU A 76 -9.45 1.31 -11.98
C LEU A 76 -8.55 2.39 -12.56
N SER A 77 -8.17 3.36 -11.75
CA SER A 77 -7.27 4.44 -12.12
C SER A 77 -5.92 4.29 -11.44
N ARG A 78 -4.93 5.03 -11.96
CA ARG A 78 -3.61 5.12 -11.32
C ARG A 78 -3.69 5.70 -9.91
N GLN A 79 -4.54 6.68 -9.70
CA GLN A 79 -4.76 7.24 -8.37
C GLN A 79 -5.36 6.22 -7.39
N ASP A 80 -6.28 5.38 -7.87
CA ASP A 80 -6.84 4.30 -7.05
C ASP A 80 -5.78 3.25 -6.68
N LEU A 81 -4.84 2.96 -7.61
CA LEU A 81 -3.69 2.10 -7.36
C LEU A 81 -2.75 2.69 -6.30
N PHE A 82 -2.42 3.98 -6.40
CA PHE A 82 -1.62 4.64 -5.36
C PHE A 82 -2.32 4.64 -4.02
N LYS A 83 -3.62 4.97 -3.96
CA LYS A 83 -4.41 4.88 -2.72
C LYS A 83 -4.38 3.48 -2.11
N TRP A 84 -4.48 2.45 -2.93
CA TRP A 84 -4.39 1.07 -2.48
C TRP A 84 -2.98 0.73 -1.97
N ALA A 85 -1.95 1.07 -2.73
CA ALA A 85 -0.57 0.81 -2.37
C ALA A 85 -0.14 1.58 -1.10
N THR A 86 -0.58 2.85 -0.97
CA THR A 86 -0.34 3.67 0.23
C THR A 86 -0.93 3.03 1.48
N LYS A 87 -2.18 2.54 1.42
CA LYS A 87 -2.80 1.83 2.55
C LYS A 87 -2.00 0.59 2.95
N SER A 88 -1.56 -0.21 1.98
CA SER A 88 -0.75 -1.41 2.24
C SER A 88 0.61 -1.06 2.84
N THR A 89 1.25 0.00 2.33
CA THR A 89 2.53 0.50 2.86
C THR A 89 2.36 1.06 4.28
N SER A 90 1.26 1.76 4.57
CA SER A 90 0.97 2.27 5.91
C SER A 90 0.79 1.16 6.94
N LEU A 91 0.16 0.04 6.56
CA LEU A 91 0.07 -1.15 7.41
C LEU A 91 1.46 -1.75 7.71
N ALA A 92 2.36 -1.77 6.72
CA ALA A 92 3.73 -2.21 6.94
C ALA A 92 4.50 -1.25 7.86
N CYS A 93 4.30 0.06 7.71
CA CYS A 93 4.86 1.07 8.62
C CYS A 93 4.37 0.87 10.06
N GLN A 94 3.08 0.58 10.26
CA GLN A 94 2.53 0.30 11.58
C GLN A 94 3.18 -0.93 12.21
N ASN A 95 3.34 -2.02 11.46
CA ASN A 95 4.00 -3.22 11.93
C ASN A 95 5.48 -2.95 12.30
N LEU A 96 6.17 -2.16 11.49
CA LEU A 96 7.55 -1.75 11.77
C LEU A 96 7.64 -0.95 13.07
N MET A 97 6.74 -0.01 13.31
CA MET A 97 6.72 0.79 14.53
C MET A 97 6.44 -0.06 15.77
N ILE A 98 5.48 -1.00 15.68
CA ILE A 98 5.20 -1.95 16.77
C ILE A 98 6.42 -2.84 17.06
N ALA A 99 7.07 -3.35 16.03
CA ALA A 99 8.26 -4.17 16.18
C ALA A 99 9.43 -3.39 16.78
N ALA A 100 9.61 -2.12 16.39
CA ALA A 100 10.62 -1.25 16.96
C ALA A 100 10.39 -1.04 18.48
N GLU A 101 9.15 -0.76 18.88
CA GLU A 101 8.77 -0.60 20.29
C GLU A 101 9.05 -1.89 21.09
N ALA A 102 8.70 -3.05 20.53
CA ALA A 102 8.99 -4.36 21.16
C ALA A 102 10.50 -4.61 21.35
N LEU A 103 11.34 -3.97 20.54
CA LEU A 103 12.81 -4.00 20.66
C LEU A 103 13.38 -2.85 21.53
N GLY A 104 12.53 -2.11 22.22
CA GLY A 104 12.93 -0.98 23.09
C GLY A 104 13.42 0.25 22.31
N MET A 105 12.98 0.42 21.07
CA MET A 105 13.23 1.59 20.25
C MET A 105 11.97 2.44 20.09
N ASN A 106 12.14 3.75 20.15
CA ASN A 106 11.05 4.68 19.87
C ASN A 106 11.01 5.04 18.38
N THR A 107 9.84 5.36 17.91
CA THR A 107 9.61 5.75 16.52
C THR A 107 8.84 7.07 16.43
N CYS A 108 9.15 7.85 15.40
CA CYS A 108 8.42 9.08 15.08
C CYS A 108 8.04 9.05 13.60
N PRO A 109 6.76 8.76 13.27
CA PRO A 109 6.25 8.87 11.92
C PRO A 109 6.07 10.33 11.53
N MET A 110 6.50 10.68 10.33
CA MET A 110 6.44 12.02 9.78
C MET A 110 5.81 11.97 8.39
N GLU A 111 4.81 12.83 8.17
CA GLU A 111 4.15 13.02 6.88
C GLU A 111 4.30 14.45 6.36
N GLY A 112 4.72 15.38 7.21
CA GLY A 112 4.91 16.81 6.90
C GLY A 112 6.24 17.10 6.18
N PHE A 113 6.56 16.40 5.10
CA PHE A 113 7.76 16.60 4.28
C PHE A 113 7.40 17.06 2.87
N ASP A 114 8.36 17.69 2.18
CA ASP A 114 8.25 17.98 0.75
C ASP A 114 8.50 16.69 -0.06
N GLY A 115 7.42 15.98 -0.39
CA GLY A 115 7.48 14.71 -1.13
C GLY A 115 8.16 14.83 -2.48
N ARG A 116 8.06 15.98 -3.17
CA ARG A 116 8.69 16.20 -4.46
C ARG A 116 10.23 16.27 -4.33
N ARG A 117 10.70 17.09 -3.39
CA ARG A 117 12.14 17.23 -3.13
C ARG A 117 12.76 15.94 -2.64
N LEU A 118 12.06 15.26 -1.73
CA LEU A 118 12.52 13.98 -1.20
C LEU A 118 12.57 12.89 -2.29
N SER A 119 11.56 12.84 -3.17
CA SER A 119 11.58 11.92 -4.32
C SER A 119 12.75 12.21 -5.28
N GLN A 120 13.03 13.47 -5.55
CA GLN A 120 14.19 13.87 -6.36
C GLN A 120 15.52 13.46 -5.70
N PHE A 121 15.66 13.73 -4.41
CA PHE A 121 16.85 13.35 -3.65
C PHE A 121 17.11 11.83 -3.65
N LEU A 122 16.05 11.04 -3.58
CA LEU A 122 16.10 9.58 -3.60
C LEU A 122 16.15 8.97 -5.02
N GLY A 123 16.10 9.78 -6.07
CA GLY A 123 16.07 9.29 -7.45
C GLY A 123 14.78 8.54 -7.81
N LEU A 124 13.68 8.82 -7.10
CA LEU A 124 12.41 8.14 -7.30
C LEU A 124 11.60 8.79 -8.43
N SER A 125 11.01 7.96 -9.28
CA SER A 125 10.10 8.42 -10.32
C SER A 125 8.70 8.65 -9.76
N GLY A 126 8.20 9.87 -9.75
CA GLY A 126 6.81 10.18 -9.36
C GLY A 126 5.75 9.48 -10.24
N ARG A 127 6.17 8.81 -11.32
CA ARG A 127 5.30 7.95 -12.12
C ARG A 127 5.02 6.61 -11.45
N HIS A 128 5.95 6.05 -10.70
CA HIS A 128 5.85 4.70 -10.13
C HIS A 128 5.92 4.67 -8.61
N HIS A 129 6.42 5.74 -8.00
CA HIS A 129 6.69 5.80 -6.57
C HIS A 129 5.89 6.91 -5.89
N GLU A 130 5.39 6.60 -4.70
CA GLU A 130 4.78 7.55 -3.76
C GLU A 130 5.44 7.37 -2.41
N ILE A 131 6.01 8.45 -1.85
CA ILE A 131 6.56 8.40 -0.49
C ILE A 131 5.38 8.50 0.47
N VAL A 132 5.18 7.45 1.24
CA VAL A 132 4.03 7.32 2.15
C VAL A 132 4.34 7.93 3.49
N MET A 133 5.54 7.67 4.02
CA MET A 133 5.90 8.05 5.37
C MET A 133 7.41 8.05 5.55
N VAL A 134 7.92 8.97 6.35
CA VAL A 134 9.29 8.95 6.86
C VAL A 134 9.23 8.61 8.34
N ILE A 135 10.01 7.62 8.79
CA ILE A 135 10.00 7.17 10.17
C ILE A 135 11.40 7.32 10.75
N ALA A 136 11.52 8.18 11.75
CA ALA A 136 12.71 8.21 12.58
C ALA A 136 12.64 7.07 13.59
N ILE A 137 13.73 6.35 13.80
CA ILE A 137 13.84 5.25 14.77
C ILE A 137 15.08 5.48 15.61
N GLY A 138 14.96 5.38 16.92
CA GLY A 138 16.07 5.57 17.84
C GLY A 138 15.71 5.28 19.28
N LYS A 139 16.69 5.35 20.16
CA LYS A 139 16.45 5.29 21.61
C LYS A 139 16.03 6.66 22.11
N LYS A 140 15.05 6.67 23.01
CA LYS A 140 14.61 7.90 23.67
C LYS A 140 15.74 8.47 24.53
N SER A 141 15.94 9.77 24.45
CA SER A 141 16.87 10.46 25.36
C SER A 141 16.38 10.36 26.81
N ARG A 142 17.28 10.03 27.71
CA ARG A 142 16.96 9.97 29.15
C ARG A 142 16.65 11.34 29.76
N THR A 143 17.07 12.41 29.10
CA THR A 143 16.89 13.79 29.56
C THR A 143 15.62 14.45 29.00
N HIS A 144 14.95 13.81 28.04
CA HIS A 144 13.76 14.36 27.41
C HIS A 144 12.48 13.83 28.09
N ASN A 145 11.80 14.73 28.77
CA ASN A 145 10.52 14.44 29.41
C ASN A 145 9.39 14.88 28.47
N GLU A 146 8.81 13.91 27.74
CA GLU A 146 7.68 14.19 26.89
C GLU A 146 6.38 14.25 27.72
N PRO A 147 5.49 15.21 27.45
CA PRO A 147 4.17 15.20 28.06
C PRO A 147 3.38 13.95 27.60
N PRO A 148 2.43 13.48 28.43
CA PRO A 148 1.58 12.35 28.04
C PRO A 148 0.84 12.67 26.75
N GLN A 149 0.84 11.70 25.82
CA GLN A 149 0.18 11.88 24.53
C GLN A 149 -1.34 11.83 24.71
N TRP A 150 -2.02 12.88 24.25
CA TRP A 150 -3.47 12.87 24.17
C TRP A 150 -3.95 11.85 23.14
N ARG A 151 -4.97 11.09 23.48
CA ARG A 151 -5.66 10.17 22.56
C ARG A 151 -7.14 10.46 22.61
N ARG A 152 -7.78 10.47 21.45
CA ARG A 152 -9.22 10.60 21.36
C ARG A 152 -9.89 9.39 22.03
N PRO A 153 -10.98 9.57 22.78
CA PRO A 153 -11.74 8.47 23.38
C PRO A 153 -12.17 7.43 22.32
N LEU A 154 -12.24 6.17 22.72
CA LEU A 154 -12.51 5.07 21.81
C LEU A 154 -13.91 5.15 21.18
N ASP A 155 -14.91 5.54 21.98
CA ASP A 155 -16.29 5.77 21.57
C ASP A 155 -16.47 6.87 20.52
N ALA A 156 -15.54 7.84 20.50
CA ALA A 156 -15.50 8.91 19.49
C ALA A 156 -14.78 8.48 18.18
N THR A 157 -14.15 7.30 18.17
CA THR A 157 -13.34 6.84 17.03
C THR A 157 -13.79 5.51 16.46
N VAL A 158 -14.53 4.71 17.22
CA VAL A 158 -15.00 3.37 16.84
C VAL A 158 -16.51 3.29 17.02
N THR A 159 -17.21 2.90 15.98
CA THR A 159 -18.63 2.53 16.04
C THR A 159 -18.74 1.02 15.84
N VAL A 160 -19.35 0.35 16.81
CA VAL A 160 -19.68 -1.08 16.69
C VAL A 160 -21.10 -1.15 16.13
N LEU A 161 -21.27 -1.85 15.01
CA LEU A 161 -22.56 -2.06 14.32
C LEU A 161 -23.14 -3.41 14.72
#